data_2092b039ff54862b630620011bbe6d48
#
_entry.id   2092b039ff54862b630620011bbe6d48
#
_cell.length_a   1.000
_cell.length_b   1.000
_cell.length_c   1.000
_cell.angle_alpha   90.00
_cell.angle_beta   90.00
_cell.angle_gamma   90.00
#
_symmetry.space_group_name_H-M   'P 1'
#
loop_
_entity.id
_entity.type
_entity.pdbx_description
1 polymer ?
#
loop_
_entity_poly.entity_id
_entity_poly.type
_entity_poly.pdbx_seq_one_letter_code
_entity_poly.pdbx_strand_id
1 'polypeptide(L)'
;ILKETEHYFMDWKKLEPFLKKYFESHKKLWRPWIQNETQKWLEKGLEPTPITRDLDWGIELPIAQIPKSLRLENIQNKRIYVWFEAVIGYFSASKEWAKKYKKNYKDFWYYFQVQQFYH
;
A
#
# COMPACT_ATOMS: atom_id res chain seq x y z
N ILE A 1 12.84 6.11 26.50
CA ILE A 1 12.69 4.67 26.82
C ILE A 1 12.61 3.96 25.48
N LEU A 2 13.63 3.13 25.18
CA LEU A 2 13.60 2.22 24.05
C LEU A 2 12.66 1.06 24.38
N LYS A 3 11.71 0.77 23.49
CA LYS A 3 10.79 -0.36 23.63
C LYS A 3 10.99 -1.24 22.39
N GLU A 4 11.32 -2.51 22.60
CA GLU A 4 11.30 -3.49 21.53
C GLU A 4 9.86 -3.85 21.20
N THR A 5 9.55 -3.91 19.91
CA THR A 5 8.22 -4.27 19.43
C THR A 5 8.35 -5.02 18.11
N GLU A 6 7.51 -6.01 17.93
CA GLU A 6 7.44 -6.81 16.71
C GLU A 6 6.36 -6.27 15.78
N HIS A 7 6.63 -6.26 14.49
CA HIS A 7 5.70 -5.80 13.47
C HIS A 7 5.67 -6.74 12.26
N TYR A 8 4.57 -6.73 11.54
CA TYR A 8 4.54 -7.29 10.20
C TYR A 8 5.16 -6.31 9.21
N PHE A 9 5.90 -6.87 8.24
CA PHE A 9 6.58 -6.09 7.21
C PHE A 9 6.09 -6.49 5.82
N MET A 10 5.98 -5.51 4.94
CA MET A 10 5.85 -5.77 3.51
C MET A 10 7.25 -6.03 2.94
N ASP A 11 7.42 -7.18 2.35
CA ASP A 11 8.65 -7.56 1.65
C ASP A 11 8.64 -7.01 0.21
N TRP A 12 9.03 -5.76 0.09
CA TRP A 12 9.11 -5.09 -1.22
C TRP A 12 10.13 -5.71 -2.15
N LYS A 13 11.15 -6.39 -1.63
CA LYS A 13 12.16 -7.08 -2.46
C LYS A 13 11.53 -8.14 -3.36
N LYS A 14 10.54 -8.87 -2.86
CA LYS A 14 9.79 -9.85 -3.66
C LYS A 14 8.98 -9.21 -4.78
N LEU A 15 8.51 -7.99 -4.59
CA LEU A 15 7.71 -7.25 -5.56
C LEU A 15 8.55 -6.37 -6.50
N GLU A 16 9.82 -6.16 -6.19
CA GLU A 16 10.70 -5.26 -6.93
C GLU A 16 10.80 -5.58 -8.43
N PRO A 17 10.95 -6.84 -8.88
CA PRO A 17 10.96 -7.14 -10.31
C PRO A 17 9.68 -6.75 -11.02
N PHE A 18 8.53 -6.96 -10.38
CA PHE A 18 7.23 -6.54 -10.90
C PHE A 18 7.12 -5.01 -10.96
N LEU A 19 7.53 -4.31 -9.91
CA LEU A 19 7.49 -2.85 -9.84
C LEU A 19 8.42 -2.20 -10.86
N LYS A 20 9.62 -2.75 -11.08
CA LYS A 20 10.53 -2.30 -12.14
C LYS A 20 9.89 -2.44 -13.53
N LYS A 21 9.31 -3.59 -13.82
CA LYS A 21 8.61 -3.81 -15.10
C LYS A 21 7.43 -2.85 -15.28
N TYR A 22 6.65 -2.65 -14.24
CA TYR A 22 5.53 -1.70 -14.25
C TYR A 22 6.01 -0.27 -14.48
N PHE A 23 7.04 0.16 -13.77
CA PHE A 23 7.65 1.48 -13.94
C PHE A 23 8.13 1.71 -15.36
N GLU A 24 8.92 0.79 -15.93
CA GLU A 24 9.45 0.92 -17.29
C GLU A 24 8.33 1.05 -18.34
N SER A 25 7.23 0.32 -18.16
CA SER A 25 6.12 0.36 -19.11
C SER A 25 5.25 1.62 -19.00
N HIS A 26 5.24 2.30 -17.87
CA HIS A 26 4.34 3.42 -17.59
C HIS A 26 5.04 4.76 -17.34
N LYS A 27 6.36 4.79 -17.11
CA LYS A 27 7.09 6.00 -16.70
C LYS A 27 6.87 7.20 -17.64
N LYS A 28 6.71 6.98 -18.95
CA LYS A 28 6.47 8.06 -19.92
C LYS A 28 5.17 8.82 -19.68
N LEU A 29 4.20 8.22 -18.97
CA LEU A 29 2.92 8.83 -18.62
C LEU A 29 3.02 9.65 -17.32
N TRP A 30 4.12 9.53 -16.59
CA TRP A 30 4.29 10.14 -15.29
C TRP A 30 5.00 11.49 -15.40
N ARG A 31 4.79 12.34 -14.40
CA ARG A 31 5.51 13.61 -14.32
C ARG A 31 7.01 13.36 -14.09
N PRO A 32 7.89 14.19 -14.67
CA PRO A 32 9.35 13.96 -14.60
C PRO A 32 9.90 13.77 -13.19
N TRP A 33 9.43 14.56 -12.23
CA TRP A 33 9.90 14.45 -10.84
C TRP A 33 9.51 13.13 -10.19
N ILE A 34 8.30 12.57 -10.48
CA ILE A 34 7.88 11.25 -9.99
C ILE A 34 8.72 10.16 -10.65
N GLN A 35 9.00 10.28 -11.94
CA GLN A 35 9.88 9.33 -12.64
C GLN A 35 11.25 9.28 -11.96
N ASN A 36 11.87 10.45 -11.74
CA ASN A 36 13.20 10.56 -11.13
C ASN A 36 13.23 9.98 -9.72
N GLU A 37 12.22 10.26 -8.90
CA GLU A 37 12.15 9.79 -7.52
C GLU A 37 11.93 8.27 -7.46
N THR A 38 11.00 7.76 -8.26
CA THR A 38 10.74 6.31 -8.35
C THR A 38 11.97 5.56 -8.87
N GLN A 39 12.65 6.11 -9.87
CA GLN A 39 13.86 5.52 -10.40
C GLN A 39 14.95 5.39 -9.33
N LYS A 40 15.21 6.46 -8.57
CA LYS A 40 16.18 6.41 -7.45
C LYS A 40 15.87 5.33 -6.44
N TRP A 41 14.59 5.18 -6.06
CA TRP A 41 14.17 4.14 -5.13
C TRP A 41 14.41 2.74 -5.67
N LEU A 42 14.08 2.50 -6.95
CA LEU A 42 14.29 1.21 -7.60
C LEU A 42 15.78 0.89 -7.84
N GLU A 43 16.63 1.90 -8.05
CA GLU A 43 18.08 1.75 -8.19
C GLU A 43 18.74 1.43 -6.84
N LYS A 44 18.31 2.11 -5.79
CA LYS A 44 18.78 1.86 -4.41
C LYS A 44 18.39 0.45 -3.93
N GLY A 45 17.32 -0.12 -4.47
CA GLY A 45 16.66 -1.32 -3.99
C GLY A 45 15.61 -1.00 -2.91
N LEU A 46 14.53 -1.78 -2.92
CA LEU A 46 13.42 -1.59 -1.99
C LEU A 46 13.68 -2.36 -0.69
N GLU A 47 13.56 -1.68 0.44
CA GLU A 47 13.72 -2.27 1.76
C GLU A 47 12.35 -2.66 2.36
N PRO A 48 12.27 -3.75 3.15
CA PRO A 48 11.06 -4.10 3.87
C PRO A 48 10.59 -2.95 4.76
N THR A 49 9.30 -2.62 4.71
CA THR A 49 8.71 -1.58 5.55
C THR A 49 7.65 -2.14 6.49
N PRO A 50 7.61 -1.69 7.75
CA PRO A 50 6.60 -2.16 8.69
C PRO A 50 5.21 -1.65 8.28
N ILE A 51 4.23 -2.56 8.22
CA ILE A 51 2.84 -2.28 7.85
C ILE A 51 1.90 -2.23 9.05
N THR A 52 2.41 -2.45 10.25
CA THR A 52 1.64 -2.39 11.49
C THR A 52 2.23 -1.40 12.48
N ARG A 53 1.41 -0.96 13.42
CA ARG A 53 1.80 -0.11 14.55
C ARG A 53 1.09 -0.58 15.82
N ASP A 54 1.71 -0.35 16.98
CA ASP A 54 1.09 -0.52 18.29
C ASP A 54 0.18 0.67 18.55
N LEU A 55 -1.10 0.50 18.27
CA LEU A 55 -2.14 1.51 18.45
C LEU A 55 -3.41 0.85 18.99
N ASP A 56 -4.15 1.60 19.76
CA ASP A 56 -5.47 1.21 20.29
C ASP A 56 -6.63 1.57 19.35
N TRP A 57 -6.37 2.38 18.34
CA TRP A 57 -7.33 2.82 17.32
C TRP A 57 -6.80 2.59 15.89
N GLY A 58 -7.71 2.47 14.92
CA GLY A 58 -7.38 2.26 13.51
C GLY A 58 -7.90 0.93 12.97
N ILE A 59 -7.43 0.55 11.78
CA ILE A 59 -7.87 -0.66 11.10
C ILE A 59 -7.22 -1.89 11.76
N GLU A 60 -8.05 -2.80 12.23
CA GLU A 60 -7.64 -4.06 12.82
C GLU A 60 -7.05 -5.03 11.78
N LEU A 61 -6.11 -5.87 12.22
CA LEU A 61 -5.62 -6.94 11.37
C LEU A 61 -6.67 -8.04 11.24
N PRO A 62 -6.76 -8.71 10.08
CA PRO A 62 -7.66 -9.84 9.86
C PRO A 62 -7.11 -11.11 10.54
N ILE A 63 -7.08 -11.13 11.87
CA ILE A 63 -6.41 -12.16 12.69
C ILE A 63 -6.88 -13.57 12.32
N ALA A 64 -8.16 -13.74 11.98
CA ALA A 64 -8.70 -15.03 11.57
C ALA A 64 -8.02 -15.60 10.31
N GLN A 65 -7.53 -14.73 9.42
CA GLN A 65 -6.87 -15.11 8.17
C GLN A 65 -5.36 -15.33 8.33
N ILE A 66 -4.79 -14.92 9.47
CA ILE A 66 -3.36 -15.08 9.72
C ILE A 66 -3.13 -16.47 10.36
N PRO A 67 -2.28 -17.32 9.76
CA PRO A 67 -1.93 -18.61 10.33
C PRO A 67 -1.44 -18.47 11.77
N LYS A 68 -1.84 -19.38 12.66
CA LYS A 68 -1.49 -19.30 14.09
C LYS A 68 0.02 -19.21 14.33
N SER A 69 0.81 -19.93 13.53
CA SER A 69 2.28 -19.92 13.62
C SER A 69 2.94 -18.58 13.24
N LEU A 70 2.21 -17.69 12.58
CA LEU A 70 2.70 -16.38 12.17
C LEU A 70 2.10 -15.23 12.98
N ARG A 71 1.28 -15.55 14.00
CA ARG A 71 0.68 -14.51 14.84
C ARG A 71 1.68 -14.00 15.86
N LEU A 72 1.85 -12.70 15.91
CA LEU A 72 2.62 -12.02 16.93
C LEU A 72 1.91 -12.13 18.29
N GLU A 73 2.67 -12.12 19.39
CA GLU A 73 2.12 -12.28 20.74
C GLU A 73 1.03 -11.26 21.07
N ASN A 74 1.24 -10.00 20.71
CA ASN A 74 0.31 -8.90 20.98
C ASN A 74 -0.47 -8.45 19.72
N ILE A 75 -0.86 -9.39 18.86
CA ILE A 75 -1.49 -9.09 17.57
C ILE A 75 -2.79 -8.27 17.69
N GLN A 76 -3.56 -8.45 18.75
CA GLN A 76 -4.80 -7.71 19.02
C GLN A 76 -4.55 -6.20 19.25
N ASN A 77 -3.35 -5.82 19.67
CA ASN A 77 -2.93 -4.45 19.91
C ASN A 77 -2.25 -3.82 18.67
N LYS A 78 -2.24 -4.54 17.56
CA LYS A 78 -1.68 -4.05 16.30
C LYS A 78 -2.78 -3.47 15.41
N ARG A 79 -2.44 -2.38 14.72
CA ARG A 79 -3.29 -1.78 13.69
C ARG A 79 -2.50 -1.64 12.40
N ILE A 80 -3.22 -1.65 11.27
CA ILE A 80 -2.59 -1.37 9.98
C ILE A 80 -2.10 0.08 9.98
N TYR A 81 -0.86 0.27 9.54
CA TYR A 81 -0.26 1.59 9.47
C TYR A 81 -0.93 2.45 8.40
N VAL A 82 -1.39 3.62 8.78
CA VAL A 82 -2.20 4.51 7.93
C VAL A 82 -1.55 4.81 6.58
N TRP A 83 -0.25 5.04 6.53
CA TRP A 83 0.42 5.32 5.27
C TRP A 83 0.53 4.12 4.32
N PHE A 84 0.40 2.92 4.85
CA PHE A 84 0.34 1.71 4.04
C PHE A 84 -1.01 1.56 3.34
N GLU A 85 -2.10 1.90 4.03
CA GLU A 85 -3.47 1.68 3.53
C GLU A 85 -4.12 2.93 2.93
N ALA A 86 -3.60 4.15 3.19
CA ALA A 86 -4.22 5.42 2.83
C ALA A 86 -4.60 5.52 1.33
N VAL A 87 -3.75 5.00 0.44
CA VAL A 87 -4.03 4.99 -1.01
C VAL A 87 -5.25 4.15 -1.37
N ILE A 88 -5.54 3.09 -0.59
CA ILE A 88 -6.73 2.24 -0.77
C ILE A 88 -8.01 3.03 -0.49
N GLY A 89 -7.95 4.08 0.33
CA GLY A 89 -9.06 4.99 0.59
C GLY A 89 -9.63 5.62 -0.68
N TYR A 90 -8.79 6.05 -1.59
CA TYR A 90 -9.23 6.59 -2.89
C TYR A 90 -9.95 5.55 -3.74
N PHE A 91 -9.45 4.32 -3.74
CA PHE A 91 -10.09 3.21 -4.42
C PHE A 91 -11.47 2.89 -3.80
N SER A 92 -11.56 2.87 -2.48
CA SER A 92 -12.80 2.67 -1.75
C SER A 92 -13.81 3.78 -2.03
N ALA A 93 -13.38 5.04 -2.00
CA ALA A 93 -14.22 6.19 -2.33
C ALA A 93 -14.77 6.12 -3.76
N SER A 94 -13.96 5.72 -4.73
CA SER A 94 -14.41 5.55 -6.12
C SER A 94 -15.44 4.41 -6.26
N LYS A 95 -15.33 3.34 -5.48
CA LYS A 95 -16.34 2.26 -5.44
C LYS A 95 -17.66 2.74 -4.85
N GLU A 96 -17.63 3.47 -3.73
CA GLU A 96 -18.83 4.04 -3.12
C GLU A 96 -19.52 5.06 -4.03
N TRP A 97 -18.74 5.94 -4.66
CA TRP A 97 -19.26 6.86 -5.66
C TRP A 97 -19.95 6.11 -6.82
N ALA A 98 -19.27 5.12 -7.38
CA ALA A 98 -19.82 4.34 -8.48
C ALA A 98 -21.12 3.63 -8.10
N LYS A 99 -21.21 3.06 -6.90
CA LYS A 99 -22.43 2.46 -6.35
C LYS A 99 -23.55 3.48 -6.25
N LYS A 100 -23.29 4.66 -5.68
CA LYS A 100 -24.27 5.75 -5.53
C LYS A 100 -24.84 6.22 -6.86
N TYR A 101 -24.00 6.35 -7.89
CA TYR A 101 -24.39 6.88 -9.20
C TYR A 101 -24.64 5.80 -10.27
N LYS A 102 -24.71 4.53 -9.88
CA LYS A 102 -24.87 3.38 -10.78
C LYS A 102 -23.86 3.37 -11.94
N LYS A 103 -22.62 3.70 -11.64
CA LYS A 103 -21.48 3.69 -12.55
C LYS A 103 -20.56 2.51 -12.27
N ASN A 104 -19.61 2.28 -13.14
CA ASN A 104 -18.59 1.25 -12.94
C ASN A 104 -17.29 1.92 -12.48
N TYR A 105 -16.82 1.61 -11.26
CA TYR A 105 -15.58 2.16 -10.72
C TYR A 105 -14.35 1.77 -11.55
N LYS A 106 -14.40 0.64 -12.27
CA LYS A 106 -13.32 0.18 -13.14
C LYS A 106 -13.04 1.14 -14.29
N ASP A 107 -14.03 1.94 -14.71
CA ASP A 107 -13.85 2.92 -15.76
C ASP A 107 -12.78 3.94 -15.38
N PHE A 108 -12.73 4.36 -14.11
CA PHE A 108 -11.70 5.28 -13.62
C PHE A 108 -10.33 4.61 -13.51
N TRP A 109 -10.27 3.42 -12.93
CA TRP A 109 -9.01 2.79 -12.55
C TRP A 109 -8.34 2.04 -13.68
N TYR A 110 -9.11 1.53 -14.64
CA TYR A 110 -8.60 0.68 -15.71
C TYR A 110 -8.68 1.31 -17.09
N TYR A 111 -9.69 2.15 -17.36
CA TYR A 111 -9.90 2.75 -18.70
C TYR A 111 -9.44 4.20 -18.76
N PHE A 112 -9.72 5.01 -17.73
CA PHE A 112 -9.27 6.41 -17.69
C PHE A 112 -7.92 6.58 -17.00
N GLN A 113 -7.31 5.53 -16.52
CA GLN A 113 -5.97 5.46 -15.94
C GLN A 113 -5.73 6.59 -14.93
N VAL A 114 -6.15 6.41 -13.70
CA VAL A 114 -5.70 7.27 -12.61
C VAL A 114 -4.18 7.14 -12.52
N GLN A 115 -3.46 8.14 -13.02
CA GLN A 115 -2.03 8.05 -13.22
C GLN A 115 -1.23 8.50 -12.00
N GLN A 116 -1.80 9.36 -11.17
CA GLN A 116 -1.06 9.99 -10.07
C GLN A 116 -1.97 10.37 -8.92
N PHE A 117 -1.55 10.02 -7.71
CA PHE A 117 -2.08 10.58 -6.48
C PHE A 117 -1.07 11.60 -5.94
N TYR A 118 -1.57 12.77 -5.55
CA TYR A 118 -0.77 13.79 -4.88
C TYR A 118 -1.08 13.76 -3.39
N HIS A 119 -0.04 13.68 -2.61
CA HIS A 119 -0.03 13.95 -1.18
C HIS A 119 0.85 15.16 -0.91
#